data_6a8bd8c9c3a7618da3704df6feb8c3d7
#
_entry.id   6a8bd8c9c3a7618da3704df6feb8c3d7
#
_cell.length_a   1.000
_cell.length_b   1.000
_cell.length_c   1.000
_cell.angle_alpha   90.00
_cell.angle_beta   90.00
_cell.angle_gamma   90.00
#
_symmetry.space_group_name_H-M   'P 1'
#
loop_
_entity.id
_entity.type
_entity.pdbx_description
1 polymer ?
#
loop_
_entity_poly.entity_id
_entity_poly.type
_entity_poly.pdbx_seq_one_letter_code
_entity_poly.pdbx_strand_id
1 'polypeptide(L)'
;MSRHKILLVDDELVFTNNMSKLLENRGYTVTSVNSGEAAINAMQQESFDVMVLDLKMPGMDGLSTLREILKLGLFTKTLILTGHGSIDSAMEATKLGAYDYLPKPCEIGELVAKIEGAWEKKDNE
;
A
#
# COMPACT_ATOMS: atom_id res chain seq x y z
N MET A 1 12.21 9.18 17.40
CA MET A 1 12.10 8.28 16.26
C MET A 1 10.64 8.06 15.92
N SER A 2 10.26 8.42 14.73
CA SER A 2 8.87 8.28 14.34
C SER A 2 8.58 6.86 13.85
N ARG A 3 7.41 6.38 14.19
CA ARG A 3 6.91 5.13 13.66
C ARG A 3 5.88 5.45 12.60
N HIS A 4 6.13 4.97 11.43
CA HIS A 4 5.19 5.19 10.34
C HIS A 4 4.00 4.27 10.49
N LYS A 5 2.83 4.80 10.19
CA LYS A 5 1.60 4.00 10.16
C LYS A 5 1.38 3.52 8.76
N ILE A 6 1.33 2.22 8.61
CA ILE A 6 1.23 1.56 7.31
C ILE A 6 -0.13 0.89 7.18
N LEU A 7 -0.81 1.14 6.07
CA LEU A 7 -2.02 0.40 5.72
C LEU A 7 -1.63 -0.63 4.67
N LEU A 8 -1.77 -1.90 4.99
CA LEU A 8 -1.42 -2.99 4.08
C LEU A 8 -2.70 -3.60 3.54
N VAL A 9 -2.88 -3.54 2.22
CA VAL A 9 -4.11 -3.95 1.56
C VAL A 9 -3.83 -5.09 0.60
N ASP A 10 -4.30 -6.29 0.92
CA ASP A 10 -4.07 -7.47 0.11
C ASP A 10 -5.08 -8.54 0.54
N ASP A 11 -5.69 -9.23 -0.43
CA ASP A 11 -6.69 -10.25 -0.11
C ASP A 11 -6.08 -11.58 0.31
N GLU A 12 -4.77 -11.75 0.18
CA GLU A 12 -4.09 -12.97 0.60
C GLU A 12 -3.75 -12.89 2.09
N LEU A 13 -4.53 -13.59 2.91
CA LEU A 13 -4.39 -13.50 4.36
C LEU A 13 -3.02 -13.95 4.86
N VAL A 14 -2.47 -15.01 4.25
CA VAL A 14 -1.15 -15.49 4.66
C VAL A 14 -0.10 -14.42 4.42
N PHE A 15 -0.17 -13.77 3.26
CA PHE A 15 0.77 -12.71 2.92
C PHE A 15 0.64 -11.53 3.90
N THR A 16 -0.60 -11.05 4.15
CA THR A 16 -0.78 -9.90 5.03
C THR A 16 -0.36 -10.19 6.45
N ASN A 17 -0.67 -11.39 6.94
CA ASN A 17 -0.27 -11.76 8.30
C ASN A 17 1.24 -11.81 8.46
N ASN A 18 1.92 -12.45 7.51
CA ASN A 18 3.37 -12.57 7.58
C ASN A 18 4.06 -11.21 7.39
N MET A 19 3.61 -10.44 6.41
CA MET A 19 4.23 -9.15 6.12
C MET A 19 3.99 -8.15 7.24
N SER A 20 2.79 -8.18 7.85
CA SER A 20 2.50 -7.31 8.98
C SER A 20 3.46 -7.55 10.13
N LYS A 21 3.73 -8.83 10.45
CA LYS A 21 4.65 -9.15 11.52
C LYS A 21 6.06 -8.69 11.21
N LEU A 22 6.50 -8.87 9.97
CA LEU A 22 7.84 -8.44 9.58
C LEU A 22 7.98 -6.93 9.66
N LEU A 23 6.96 -6.20 9.25
CA LEU A 23 6.98 -4.73 9.32
C LEU A 23 6.93 -4.26 10.78
N GLU A 24 6.11 -4.91 11.60
CA GLU A 24 6.02 -4.55 13.02
C GLU A 24 7.34 -4.78 13.73
N ASN A 25 8.06 -5.85 13.36
CA ASN A 25 9.39 -6.11 13.91
C ASN A 25 10.40 -5.03 13.54
N ARG A 26 10.12 -4.28 12.47
CA ARG A 26 10.96 -3.17 12.05
C ARG A 26 10.53 -1.83 12.64
N GLY A 27 9.52 -1.84 13.52
CA GLY A 27 9.10 -0.65 14.22
C GLY A 27 7.90 0.08 13.64
N TYR A 28 7.30 -0.45 12.58
CA TYR A 28 6.12 0.17 11.98
C TYR A 28 4.85 -0.22 12.73
N THR A 29 3.86 0.65 12.68
CA THR A 29 2.52 0.33 13.14
C THR A 29 1.72 -0.05 11.90
N VAL A 30 1.16 -1.26 11.88
CA VAL A 30 0.53 -1.79 10.68
C VAL A 30 -0.92 -2.12 10.93
N THR A 31 -1.77 -1.62 10.04
CA THR A 31 -3.16 -2.06 9.94
C THR A 31 -3.27 -2.82 8.63
N SER A 32 -3.72 -4.07 8.68
CA SER A 32 -3.90 -4.84 7.45
C SER A 32 -5.39 -5.05 7.20
N VAL A 33 -5.77 -4.87 5.95
CA VAL A 33 -7.14 -5.08 5.49
C VAL A 33 -7.09 -5.91 4.21
N ASN A 34 -8.21 -6.52 3.87
CA ASN A 34 -8.19 -7.55 2.83
C ASN A 34 -9.11 -7.23 1.64
N SER A 35 -9.54 -5.99 1.51
CA SER A 35 -10.35 -5.57 0.36
C SER A 35 -10.19 -4.07 0.16
N GLY A 36 -10.57 -3.62 -1.04
CA GLY A 36 -10.56 -2.20 -1.35
C GLY A 36 -11.53 -1.41 -0.49
N GLU A 37 -12.72 -1.96 -0.27
CA GLU A 37 -13.73 -1.32 0.57
C GLU A 37 -13.21 -1.15 2.00
N ALA A 38 -12.55 -2.19 2.53
CA ALA A 38 -11.99 -2.10 3.88
C ALA A 38 -10.87 -1.07 3.96
N ALA A 39 -10.09 -0.93 2.89
CA ALA A 39 -9.04 0.07 2.83
C ALA A 39 -9.62 1.49 2.88
N ILE A 40 -10.65 1.74 2.09
CA ILE A 40 -11.32 3.04 2.08
C ILE A 40 -11.89 3.35 3.46
N ASN A 41 -12.56 2.36 4.05
CA ASN A 41 -13.14 2.52 5.38
C ASN A 41 -12.08 2.86 6.42
N ALA A 42 -10.95 2.15 6.36
CA ALA A 42 -9.84 2.42 7.29
C ALA A 42 -9.32 3.84 7.14
N MET A 43 -9.18 4.31 5.90
CA MET A 43 -8.66 5.65 5.64
C MET A 43 -9.64 6.75 6.03
N GLN A 44 -10.91 6.43 6.11
CA GLN A 44 -11.91 7.38 6.61
C GLN A 44 -11.87 7.46 8.13
N GLN A 45 -11.34 6.44 8.81
CA GLN A 45 -11.30 6.38 10.25
C GLN A 45 -10.02 6.99 10.82
N GLU A 46 -8.89 6.85 10.12
CA GLU A 46 -7.62 7.36 10.60
C GLU A 46 -6.69 7.61 9.42
N SER A 47 -5.62 8.37 9.66
CA SER A 47 -4.64 8.66 8.62
C SER A 47 -3.49 7.67 8.67
N PHE A 48 -2.90 7.42 7.51
CA PHE A 48 -1.76 6.52 7.36
C PHE A 48 -0.64 7.26 6.63
N ASP A 49 0.59 6.88 6.94
CA ASP A 49 1.75 7.51 6.31
C ASP A 49 2.02 6.91 4.92
N VAL A 50 1.86 5.61 4.79
CA VAL A 50 2.06 4.90 3.53
C VAL A 50 1.02 3.79 3.43
N MET A 51 0.46 3.62 2.23
CA MET A 51 -0.40 2.49 1.93
C MET A 51 0.33 1.55 0.98
N VAL A 52 0.30 0.26 1.28
CA VAL A 52 0.84 -0.79 0.42
C VAL A 52 -0.37 -1.53 -0.14
N LEU A 53 -0.56 -1.45 -1.44
CA LEU A 53 -1.81 -1.86 -2.10
C LEU A 53 -1.56 -2.90 -3.17
N ASP A 54 -2.18 -4.05 -3.02
CA ASP A 54 -2.18 -5.08 -4.06
C ASP A 54 -3.15 -4.68 -5.17
N LEU A 55 -2.73 -4.84 -6.41
CA LEU A 55 -3.59 -4.49 -7.55
C LEU A 55 -4.63 -5.54 -7.84
N LYS A 56 -4.32 -6.81 -7.62
CA LYS A 56 -5.26 -7.89 -7.94
C LYS A 56 -6.02 -8.32 -6.70
N MET A 57 -7.27 -7.90 -6.62
CA MET A 57 -8.16 -8.30 -5.54
C MET A 57 -9.54 -8.56 -6.14
N PRO A 58 -10.29 -9.54 -5.62
CA PRO A 58 -11.64 -9.74 -6.09
C PRO A 58 -12.53 -8.56 -5.70
N GLY A 59 -13.56 -8.32 -6.48
CA GLY A 59 -14.43 -7.19 -6.26
C GLY A 59 -13.77 -5.91 -6.69
N MET A 60 -13.61 -4.97 -5.76
CA MET A 60 -12.93 -3.72 -6.05
C MET A 60 -11.42 -3.96 -6.09
N ASP A 61 -10.82 -3.90 -7.28
CA ASP A 61 -9.40 -4.14 -7.44
C ASP A 61 -8.58 -2.93 -6.96
N GLY A 62 -7.25 -3.05 -7.05
CA GLY A 62 -6.37 -2.01 -6.54
C GLY A 62 -6.50 -0.69 -7.27
N LEU A 63 -6.63 -0.72 -8.60
CA LEU A 63 -6.78 0.52 -9.36
C LEU A 63 -8.09 1.23 -9.01
N SER A 64 -9.18 0.46 -8.92
CA SER A 64 -10.47 1.03 -8.54
C SER A 64 -10.43 1.61 -7.14
N THR A 65 -9.75 0.91 -6.23
CA THR A 65 -9.55 1.38 -4.86
C THR A 65 -8.80 2.71 -4.85
N LEU A 66 -7.72 2.80 -5.62
CA LEU A 66 -6.91 4.01 -5.66
C LEU A 66 -7.71 5.18 -6.24
N ARG A 67 -8.46 4.93 -7.30
CA ARG A 67 -9.31 5.97 -7.89
C ARG A 67 -10.35 6.49 -6.89
N GLU A 68 -10.95 5.59 -6.15
CA GLU A 68 -11.95 5.98 -5.15
C GLU A 68 -11.33 6.79 -4.02
N ILE A 69 -10.14 6.37 -3.57
CA ILE A 69 -9.39 7.11 -2.54
C ILE A 69 -9.09 8.52 -3.00
N LEU A 70 -8.65 8.68 -4.25
CA LEU A 70 -8.37 9.99 -4.82
C LEU A 70 -9.63 10.85 -4.90
N LYS A 71 -10.73 10.24 -5.34
CA LYS A 71 -12.00 10.92 -5.47
C LYS A 71 -12.50 11.44 -4.13
N LEU A 72 -12.25 10.71 -3.06
CA LEU A 72 -12.68 11.09 -1.71
C LEU A 72 -11.71 12.03 -1.01
N GLY A 73 -10.60 12.37 -1.65
CA GLY A 73 -9.62 13.26 -1.05
C GLY A 73 -8.82 12.64 0.08
N LEU A 74 -8.69 11.31 0.07
CA LEU A 74 -8.05 10.56 1.14
C LEU A 74 -6.64 10.09 0.78
N PHE A 75 -6.07 10.64 -0.28
CA PHE A 75 -4.80 10.13 -0.81
C PHE A 75 -3.68 10.16 0.23
N THR A 76 -2.88 9.09 0.23
CA THR A 76 -1.62 9.03 0.97
C THR A 76 -0.57 8.42 0.04
N LYS A 77 0.70 8.42 0.47
CA LYS A 77 1.76 7.81 -0.34
C LYS A 77 1.44 6.33 -0.51
N THR A 78 1.42 5.89 -1.75
CA THR A 78 0.97 4.54 -2.08
C THR A 78 2.05 3.77 -2.82
N LEU A 79 2.37 2.57 -2.31
CA LEU A 79 3.21 1.60 -2.98
C LEU A 79 2.31 0.50 -3.52
N ILE A 80 2.58 0.10 -4.76
CA ILE A 80 1.77 -0.93 -5.41
C ILE A 80 2.51 -2.26 -5.36
N LEU A 81 1.79 -3.32 -5.01
CA LEU A 81 2.29 -4.68 -5.15
C LEU A 81 1.66 -5.29 -6.39
N THR A 82 2.49 -5.87 -7.25
CA THR A 82 2.01 -6.43 -8.51
C THR A 82 2.36 -7.90 -8.62
N GLY A 83 1.42 -8.70 -9.10
CA GLY A 83 1.72 -10.08 -9.50
C GLY A 83 2.18 -10.12 -10.94
N HIS A 84 2.27 -11.34 -11.48
CA HIS A 84 2.68 -11.54 -12.85
C HIS A 84 1.73 -10.84 -13.82
N GLY A 85 2.31 -10.21 -14.84
CA GLY A 85 1.53 -9.63 -15.92
C GLY A 85 0.82 -8.33 -15.60
N SER A 86 1.16 -7.69 -14.49
CA SER A 86 0.46 -6.49 -14.03
C SER A 86 1.24 -5.21 -14.21
N ILE A 87 2.24 -5.20 -15.11
CA ILE A 87 3.08 -4.02 -15.30
C ILE A 87 2.27 -2.83 -15.83
N ASP A 88 1.36 -3.08 -16.78
CA ASP A 88 0.54 -1.99 -17.33
C ASP A 88 -0.33 -1.35 -16.25
N SER A 89 -0.91 -2.18 -15.39
CA SER A 89 -1.73 -1.68 -14.28
C SER A 89 -0.90 -0.92 -13.26
N ALA A 90 0.33 -1.40 -12.99
CA ALA A 90 1.24 -0.70 -12.10
C ALA A 90 1.62 0.67 -12.66
N MET A 91 1.86 0.75 -13.95
CA MET A 91 2.16 2.02 -14.61
C MET A 91 0.96 2.97 -14.53
N GLU A 92 -0.24 2.44 -14.71
CA GLU A 92 -1.44 3.26 -14.59
C GLU A 92 -1.59 3.80 -13.16
N ALA A 93 -1.32 2.96 -12.16
CA ALA A 93 -1.37 3.38 -10.76
C ALA A 93 -0.36 4.50 -10.50
N THR A 94 0.84 4.40 -11.08
CA THR A 94 1.85 5.44 -10.93
C THR A 94 1.37 6.75 -11.55
N LYS A 95 0.72 6.70 -12.70
CA LYS A 95 0.14 7.89 -13.32
C LYS A 95 -0.95 8.52 -12.45
N LEU A 96 -1.66 7.70 -11.68
CA LEU A 96 -2.67 8.20 -10.75
C LEU A 96 -2.06 8.78 -9.48
N GLY A 97 -0.77 8.59 -9.26
CA GLY A 97 -0.10 9.19 -8.12
C GLY A 97 0.59 8.23 -7.18
N ALA A 98 0.60 6.93 -7.47
CA ALA A 98 1.34 5.98 -6.64
C ALA A 98 2.83 6.31 -6.72
N TYR A 99 3.53 6.12 -5.61
CA TYR A 99 4.95 6.44 -5.54
C TYR A 99 5.79 5.49 -6.38
N ASP A 100 5.53 4.19 -6.26
CA ASP A 100 6.31 3.19 -6.97
C ASP A 100 5.58 1.86 -6.87
N TYR A 101 6.17 0.82 -7.45
CA TYR A 101 5.61 -0.53 -7.38
C TYR A 101 6.71 -1.55 -7.09
N LEU A 102 6.30 -2.72 -6.60
CA LEU A 102 7.17 -3.86 -6.34
C LEU A 102 6.48 -5.12 -6.83
N PRO A 103 7.23 -6.05 -7.42
CA PRO A 103 6.64 -7.34 -7.79
C PRO A 103 6.44 -8.23 -6.55
N LYS A 104 5.41 -9.05 -6.58
CA LYS A 104 5.20 -10.11 -5.60
C LYS A 104 5.74 -11.41 -6.17
N PRO A 105 6.45 -12.19 -5.38
CA PRO A 105 6.81 -11.95 -3.98
C PRO A 105 7.94 -10.94 -3.85
N CYS A 106 7.95 -10.23 -2.74
CA CYS A 106 9.03 -9.28 -2.44
C CYS A 106 9.58 -9.58 -1.05
N GLU A 107 10.84 -9.21 -0.85
CA GLU A 107 11.48 -9.37 0.45
C GLU A 107 11.22 -8.16 1.32
N ILE A 108 11.23 -8.37 2.63
CA ILE A 108 10.94 -7.30 3.57
C ILE A 108 11.89 -6.11 3.39
N GLY A 109 13.16 -6.39 3.12
CA GLY A 109 14.14 -5.31 2.92
C GLY A 109 13.80 -4.42 1.74
N GLU A 110 13.32 -5.02 0.65
CA GLU A 110 12.90 -4.24 -0.52
C GLU A 110 11.67 -3.39 -0.22
N LEU A 111 10.72 -3.96 0.50
CA LEU A 111 9.50 -3.23 0.85
C LEU A 111 9.82 -2.07 1.79
N VAL A 112 10.66 -2.31 2.80
CA VAL A 112 11.05 -1.26 3.74
C VAL A 112 11.76 -0.13 3.01
N ALA A 113 12.68 -0.45 2.08
CA ALA A 113 13.38 0.58 1.32
C ALA A 113 12.39 1.46 0.55
N LYS A 114 11.37 0.86 -0.06
CA LYS A 114 10.35 1.63 -0.78
C LYS A 114 9.47 2.46 0.14
N ILE A 115 9.13 1.91 1.30
CA ILE A 115 8.35 2.65 2.29
C ILE A 115 9.11 3.89 2.75
N GLU A 116 10.40 3.72 3.08
CA GLU A 116 11.22 4.85 3.53
C GLU A 116 11.41 5.86 2.40
N GLY A 117 11.57 5.40 1.17
CA GLY A 117 11.66 6.29 0.02
C GLY A 117 10.41 7.11 -0.17
N ALA A 118 9.24 6.49 -0.03
CA ALA A 118 7.96 7.18 -0.16
C ALA A 118 7.80 8.23 0.94
N TRP A 119 8.18 7.88 2.17
CA TRP A 119 8.10 8.80 3.30
C TRP A 119 9.05 9.99 3.13
N GLU A 120 10.28 9.73 2.70
CA GLU A 120 11.27 10.79 2.49
C GLU A 120 10.80 11.75 1.40
N LYS A 121 10.22 11.23 0.33
CA LYS A 121 9.70 12.05 -0.73
C LYS A 121 8.59 12.97 -0.22
N LYS A 122 7.74 12.46 0.65
CA LYS A 122 6.69 13.25 1.26
C LYS A 122 7.26 14.39 2.11
N ASP A 123 8.31 14.10 2.86
CA ASP A 123 8.95 15.08 3.73
C ASP A 123 9.61 16.20 2.95
N ASN A 124 10.08 15.90 1.75
CA ASN A 124 10.85 16.84 0.95
C ASN A 124 9.97 17.70 0.03
N GLU A 125 8.67 17.49 0.04
CA GLU A 125 7.76 18.28 -0.79
C GLU A 125 7.23 19.54 -0.10
#